data_6a24b79ce37073f78458150e52ff1269
#
_entry.id   6a24b79ce37073f78458150e52ff1269
#
_cell.length_a   1.000
_cell.length_b   1.000
_cell.length_c   1.000
_cell.angle_alpha   90.00
_cell.angle_beta   90.00
_cell.angle_gamma   90.00
#
_symmetry.space_group_name_H-M   'P 1'
#
loop_
_entity.id
_entity.type
_entity.pdbx_description
1 polymer ?
#
loop_
_entity_poly.entity_id
_entity_poly.type
_entity_poly.pdbx_seq_one_letter_code
_entity_poly.pdbx_strand_id
1 'polypeptide(L)'
;MRVMVQRVTSARVTVDGEIVGEISPNPQGLVALVGVTHTDTEVTAKTLADKLWRLRILDDERSAADLNAPILVISQFTLYADTTKGRRPSWSAAAPGPVAEPLVEVFVQALRALGATVATGRFGAHMHIELTNDGPVTLLLDA
;
A
#
# COMPACT_ATOMS: atom_id res chain seq x y z
N MET A 1 -7.20 8.79 3.93
CA MET A 1 -6.43 7.60 3.45
C MET A 1 -5.06 7.60 4.08
N ARG A 2 -4.63 6.45 4.52
CA ARG A 2 -3.27 6.23 5.04
C ARG A 2 -2.57 5.18 4.20
N VAL A 3 -1.32 5.44 3.86
CA VAL A 3 -0.50 4.49 3.12
C VAL A 3 0.78 4.24 3.91
N MET A 4 0.91 3.03 4.44
CA MET A 4 2.15 2.58 5.08
C MET A 4 3.05 2.03 3.99
N VAL A 5 4.22 2.64 3.84
CA VAL A 5 5.17 2.33 2.77
C VAL A 5 6.42 1.70 3.36
N GLN A 6 6.84 0.58 2.79
CA GLN A 6 8.14 -0.02 3.10
C GLN A 6 8.94 -0.24 1.83
N ARG A 7 10.20 0.14 1.86
CA ARG A 7 11.17 -0.20 0.82
C ARG A 7 11.57 -1.67 0.99
N VAL A 8 11.53 -2.44 -0.09
CA VAL A 8 11.73 -3.89 -0.04
C VAL A 8 12.66 -4.38 -1.14
N THR A 9 13.30 -5.50 -0.87
CA THR A 9 14.05 -6.28 -1.89
C THR A 9 13.25 -7.46 -2.42
N SER A 10 12.20 -7.87 -1.70
CA SER A 10 11.22 -8.87 -2.15
C SER A 10 9.93 -8.70 -1.37
N ALA A 11 8.80 -9.04 -1.97
CA ALA A 11 7.52 -9.09 -1.28
C ALA A 11 6.51 -9.95 -2.03
N ARG A 12 5.66 -10.64 -1.29
CA ARG A 12 4.57 -11.43 -1.86
C ARG A 12 3.38 -11.56 -0.91
N VAL A 13 2.23 -11.80 -1.48
CA VAL A 13 0.98 -12.08 -0.76
C VAL A 13 0.51 -13.48 -1.13
N THR A 14 0.19 -14.28 -0.11
CA THR A 14 -0.35 -15.63 -0.25
C THR A 14 -1.76 -15.67 0.35
N VAL A 15 -2.69 -16.28 -0.37
CA VAL A 15 -4.06 -16.55 0.09
C VAL A 15 -4.35 -18.02 -0.15
N ASP A 16 -4.76 -18.73 0.90
CA ASP A 16 -5.07 -20.18 0.84
C ASP A 16 -3.93 -21.00 0.20
N GLY A 17 -2.67 -20.66 0.53
CA GLY A 17 -1.48 -21.34 0.03
C GLY A 17 -1.06 -20.94 -1.38
N GLU A 18 -1.78 -20.05 -2.07
CA GLU A 18 -1.45 -19.58 -3.41
C GLU A 18 -0.93 -18.15 -3.40
N ILE A 19 0.14 -17.88 -4.16
CA ILE A 19 0.65 -16.53 -4.37
C ILE A 19 -0.33 -15.77 -5.26
N VAL A 20 -0.95 -14.71 -4.73
CA VAL A 20 -1.89 -13.88 -5.48
C VAL A 20 -1.27 -12.57 -5.98
N GLY A 21 -0.16 -12.15 -5.38
CA GLY A 21 0.59 -10.97 -5.81
C GLY A 21 2.03 -11.09 -5.36
N GLU A 22 2.96 -10.68 -6.22
CA GLU A 22 4.38 -10.77 -5.94
C GLU A 22 5.14 -9.71 -6.73
N ILE A 23 6.17 -9.14 -6.13
CA ILE A 23 7.15 -8.33 -6.81
C ILE A 23 8.56 -8.91 -6.58
N SER A 24 9.37 -8.88 -7.63
CA SER A 24 10.79 -9.29 -7.59
C SER A 24 11.62 -8.12 -8.08
N PRO A 25 11.80 -7.10 -7.25
CA PRO A 25 12.47 -5.88 -7.67
C PRO A 25 13.97 -6.09 -7.94
N ASN A 26 14.52 -5.25 -8.79
CA ASN A 26 15.94 -5.19 -9.07
C ASN A 26 16.36 -3.71 -9.20
N PRO A 27 16.97 -3.10 -8.17
CA PRO A 27 17.32 -3.71 -6.87
C PRO A 27 16.22 -3.57 -5.80
N GLN A 28 15.32 -2.61 -5.92
CA GLN A 28 14.37 -2.23 -4.88
C GLN A 28 12.97 -2.03 -5.42
N GLY A 29 11.99 -2.26 -4.57
CA GLY A 29 10.59 -1.97 -4.81
C GLY A 29 9.92 -1.45 -3.55
N LEU A 30 8.61 -1.25 -3.62
CA LEU A 30 7.81 -0.74 -2.51
C LEU A 30 6.65 -1.68 -2.19
N VAL A 31 6.36 -1.83 -0.91
CA VAL A 31 5.09 -2.35 -0.42
C VAL A 31 4.27 -1.18 0.10
N ALA A 32 3.04 -1.06 -0.35
CA ALA A 32 2.10 -0.03 0.09
C ALA A 32 0.88 -0.69 0.73
N LEU A 33 0.74 -0.54 2.05
CA LEU A 33 -0.45 -0.96 2.79
C LEU A 33 -1.41 0.23 2.81
N VAL A 34 -2.62 0.06 2.29
CA VAL A 34 -3.57 1.16 2.06
C VAL A 34 -4.79 1.02 2.94
N GLY A 35 -5.02 1.99 3.82
CA GLY A 35 -6.22 2.12 4.63
C GLY A 35 -7.09 3.28 4.15
N VAL A 36 -8.40 3.07 4.15
CA VAL A 36 -9.39 4.06 3.69
C VAL A 36 -10.27 4.46 4.86
N THR A 37 -10.57 5.76 4.96
CA THR A 37 -11.51 6.29 5.95
C THR A 37 -12.74 6.90 5.26
N HIS A 38 -13.76 7.25 6.05
CA HIS A 38 -15.08 7.67 5.56
C HIS A 38 -15.07 8.91 4.68
N THR A 39 -14.10 9.81 4.87
CA THR A 39 -14.01 11.09 4.15
C THR A 39 -13.16 11.03 2.88
N ASP A 40 -12.56 9.87 2.58
CA ASP A 40 -11.71 9.74 1.41
C ASP A 40 -12.50 9.74 0.11
N THR A 41 -11.88 10.31 -0.93
CA THR A 41 -12.43 10.41 -2.28
C THR A 41 -11.42 9.87 -3.29
N GLU A 42 -11.84 9.77 -4.55
CA GLU A 42 -10.93 9.43 -5.64
C GLU A 42 -9.76 10.40 -5.75
N VAL A 43 -9.99 11.69 -5.48
CA VAL A 43 -8.94 12.71 -5.48
C VAL A 43 -7.88 12.38 -4.43
N THR A 44 -8.31 11.96 -3.23
CA THR A 44 -7.39 11.53 -2.17
C THR A 44 -6.51 10.38 -2.64
N ALA A 45 -7.12 9.35 -3.24
CA ALA A 45 -6.41 8.16 -3.72
C ALA A 45 -5.38 8.52 -4.82
N LYS A 46 -5.79 9.33 -5.80
CA LYS A 46 -4.90 9.76 -6.89
C LYS A 46 -3.74 10.62 -6.39
N THR A 47 -4.00 11.52 -5.45
CA THR A 47 -2.98 12.38 -4.86
C THR A 47 -1.92 11.57 -4.11
N LEU A 48 -2.34 10.59 -3.31
CA LEU A 48 -1.39 9.73 -2.59
C LEU A 48 -0.64 8.77 -3.51
N ALA A 49 -1.29 8.29 -4.57
CA ALA A 49 -0.62 7.46 -5.57
C ALA A 49 0.51 8.22 -6.28
N ASP A 50 0.26 9.46 -6.71
CA ASP A 50 1.28 10.32 -7.31
C ASP A 50 2.41 10.60 -6.34
N LYS A 51 2.07 10.92 -5.09
CA LYS A 51 3.06 11.16 -4.03
C LYS A 51 3.94 9.94 -3.81
N LEU A 52 3.35 8.75 -3.67
CA LEU A 52 4.09 7.52 -3.50
C LEU A 52 5.05 7.26 -4.66
N TRP A 53 4.57 7.42 -5.89
CA TRP A 53 5.34 7.16 -7.11
C TRP A 53 6.59 8.04 -7.21
N ARG A 54 6.48 9.29 -6.74
CA ARG A 54 7.56 10.29 -6.83
C ARG A 54 8.37 10.45 -5.56
N LEU A 55 8.02 9.74 -4.48
CA LEU A 55 8.72 9.86 -3.20
C LEU A 55 10.15 9.32 -3.32
N ARG A 56 11.13 10.13 -2.97
CA ARG A 56 12.56 9.80 -3.13
C ARG A 56 13.09 9.03 -1.94
N ILE A 57 12.76 7.74 -1.87
CA ILE A 57 13.10 6.84 -0.78
C ILE A 57 13.88 5.60 -1.20
N LEU A 58 14.22 5.50 -2.48
CA LEU A 58 15.12 4.46 -2.98
C LEU A 58 16.57 4.95 -2.90
N ASP A 59 17.52 4.06 -3.18
CA ASP A 59 18.93 4.41 -3.13
C ASP A 59 19.26 5.63 -4.00
N ASP A 60 20.26 6.41 -3.55
CA ASP A 60 20.69 7.64 -4.18
C ASP A 60 19.60 8.71 -4.30
N GLU A 61 18.68 8.73 -3.30
CA GLU A 61 17.56 9.67 -3.24
C GLU A 61 16.66 9.62 -4.49
N ARG A 62 16.52 8.44 -5.08
CA ARG A 62 15.65 8.23 -6.24
C ARG A 62 14.25 7.81 -5.81
N SER A 63 13.30 8.07 -6.69
CA SER A 63 11.92 7.62 -6.53
C SER A 63 11.67 6.31 -7.28
N ALA A 64 10.51 5.69 -7.01
CA ALA A 64 10.05 4.56 -7.80
C ALA A 64 9.87 4.95 -9.27
N ALA A 65 9.43 6.18 -9.54
CA ALA A 65 9.32 6.71 -10.91
C ALA A 65 10.68 6.75 -11.62
N ASP A 66 11.75 7.16 -10.93
CA ASP A 66 13.09 7.25 -11.51
C ASP A 66 13.64 5.87 -11.94
N LEU A 67 13.36 4.84 -11.16
CA LEU A 67 13.89 3.49 -11.35
C LEU A 67 12.89 2.52 -11.97
N ASN A 68 11.66 2.97 -12.23
CA ASN A 68 10.55 2.11 -12.63
C ASN A 68 10.40 0.91 -11.66
N ALA A 69 10.49 1.20 -10.37
CA ALA A 69 10.45 0.19 -9.34
C ALA A 69 9.04 -0.40 -9.17
N PRO A 70 8.89 -1.72 -9.00
CA PRO A 70 7.59 -2.35 -8.82
C PRO A 70 7.00 -2.03 -7.45
N ILE A 71 5.67 -2.01 -7.39
CA ILE A 71 4.92 -1.72 -6.16
C ILE A 71 3.91 -2.84 -5.91
N LEU A 72 3.89 -3.37 -4.68
CA LEU A 72 2.87 -4.30 -4.21
C LEU A 72 1.90 -3.53 -3.32
N VAL A 73 0.64 -3.43 -3.76
CA VAL A 73 -0.42 -2.70 -3.03
C VAL A 73 -1.34 -3.69 -2.33
N ILE A 74 -1.55 -3.47 -1.05
CA ILE A 74 -2.35 -4.34 -0.17
C ILE A 74 -3.33 -3.49 0.63
N SER A 75 -4.61 -3.85 0.62
CA SER A 75 -5.59 -3.20 1.48
C SER A 75 -5.33 -3.51 2.95
N GLN A 76 -5.40 -2.49 3.82
CA GLN A 76 -5.07 -2.60 5.25
C GLN A 76 -5.98 -1.68 6.07
N PHE A 77 -7.22 -2.11 6.35
CA PHE A 77 -8.18 -1.30 7.11
C PHE A 77 -7.70 -1.02 8.54
N THR A 78 -6.85 -1.88 9.09
CA THR A 78 -6.34 -1.76 10.45
C THR A 78 -5.44 -0.54 10.66
N LEU A 79 -5.04 0.17 9.59
CA LEU A 79 -4.36 1.46 9.70
C LEU A 79 -5.25 2.54 10.35
N TYR A 80 -6.56 2.33 10.36
CA TYR A 80 -7.54 3.18 11.03
C TYR A 80 -8.03 2.60 12.36
N ALA A 81 -7.22 1.74 12.99
CA ALA A 81 -7.49 1.30 14.34
C ALA A 81 -7.39 2.46 15.33
N ASP A 82 -8.39 2.58 16.20
CA ASP A 82 -8.31 3.44 17.39
C ASP A 82 -7.97 2.58 18.59
N THR A 83 -6.84 2.84 19.20
CA THR A 83 -6.33 2.12 20.37
C THR A 83 -6.23 3.00 21.61
N THR A 84 -6.88 4.17 21.60
CA THR A 84 -6.75 5.16 22.69
C THR A 84 -7.40 4.74 23.98
N LYS A 85 -8.43 3.88 23.92
CA LYS A 85 -9.14 3.37 25.11
C LYS A 85 -9.01 1.86 25.24
N GLY A 86 -8.60 1.41 26.43
CA GLY A 86 -8.60 0.01 26.78
C GLY A 86 -7.62 -0.83 25.95
N ARG A 87 -7.96 -2.11 25.78
CA ARG A 87 -7.11 -3.10 25.11
C ARG A 87 -7.70 -3.65 23.82
N ARG A 88 -8.94 -3.28 23.49
CA ARG A 88 -9.62 -3.72 22.28
C ARG A 88 -9.61 -2.56 21.28
N PRO A 89 -8.97 -2.71 20.12
CA PRO A 89 -9.02 -1.68 19.08
C PRO A 89 -10.46 -1.44 18.57
N SER A 90 -10.76 -0.20 18.23
CA SER A 90 -11.99 0.18 17.53
C SER A 90 -11.68 0.38 16.06
N TRP A 91 -12.59 -0.07 15.18
CA TRP A 91 -12.47 0.02 13.74
C TRP A 91 -13.43 1.06 13.13
N SER A 92 -14.07 1.88 13.97
CA SER A 92 -15.11 2.82 13.53
C SER A 92 -14.62 3.87 12.54
N ALA A 93 -13.33 4.19 12.54
CA ALA A 93 -12.73 5.12 11.59
C ALA A 93 -12.40 4.51 10.23
N ALA A 94 -12.41 3.18 10.11
CA ALA A 94 -12.18 2.50 8.84
C ALA A 94 -13.45 2.54 7.98
N ALA A 95 -13.32 2.91 6.70
CA ALA A 95 -14.43 2.85 5.76
C ALA A 95 -14.87 1.39 5.54
N PRO A 96 -16.18 1.15 5.35
CA PRO A 96 -16.67 -0.21 5.06
C PRO A 96 -16.21 -0.68 3.68
N GLY A 97 -16.17 -2.02 3.49
CA GLY A 97 -15.70 -2.64 2.25
C GLY A 97 -16.26 -2.05 0.96
N PRO A 98 -17.58 -1.83 0.84
CA PRO A 98 -18.17 -1.23 -0.38
C PRO A 98 -17.65 0.17 -0.73
N VAL A 99 -17.11 0.90 0.24
CA VAL A 99 -16.47 2.20 0.03
C VAL A 99 -14.96 2.06 -0.16
N ALA A 100 -14.32 1.21 0.65
CA ALA A 100 -12.87 1.07 0.65
C ALA A 100 -12.35 0.36 -0.61
N GLU A 101 -12.98 -0.72 -1.05
CA GLU A 101 -12.50 -1.50 -2.19
C GLU A 101 -12.38 -0.68 -3.48
N PRO A 102 -13.40 0.12 -3.89
CA PRO A 102 -13.27 0.96 -5.07
C PRO A 102 -12.15 2.00 -4.96
N LEU A 103 -11.92 2.57 -3.78
CA LEU A 103 -10.89 3.57 -3.58
C LEU A 103 -9.48 2.98 -3.58
N VAL A 104 -9.30 1.77 -3.06
CA VAL A 104 -8.04 1.04 -3.22
C VAL A 104 -7.78 0.74 -4.69
N GLU A 105 -8.81 0.36 -5.45
CA GLU A 105 -8.68 0.13 -6.89
C GLU A 105 -8.32 1.43 -7.64
N VAL A 106 -8.92 2.57 -7.28
CA VAL A 106 -8.54 3.88 -7.85
C VAL A 106 -7.05 4.17 -7.59
N PHE A 107 -6.57 3.89 -6.38
CA PHE A 107 -5.16 4.05 -6.03
C PHE A 107 -4.26 3.19 -6.93
N VAL A 108 -4.60 1.91 -7.12
CA VAL A 108 -3.86 0.99 -7.99
C VAL A 108 -3.85 1.48 -9.43
N GLN A 109 -5.02 1.85 -9.97
CA GLN A 109 -5.13 2.31 -11.35
C GLN A 109 -4.41 3.64 -11.58
N ALA A 110 -4.41 4.53 -10.59
CA ALA A 110 -3.64 5.77 -10.66
C ALA A 110 -2.13 5.51 -10.76
N LEU A 111 -1.60 4.56 -9.98
CA LEU A 111 -0.20 4.15 -10.09
C LEU A 111 0.11 3.57 -11.48
N ARG A 112 -0.75 2.70 -11.99
CA ARG A 112 -0.58 2.10 -13.32
C ARG A 112 -0.62 3.14 -14.43
N ALA A 113 -1.52 4.13 -14.31
CA ALA A 113 -1.61 5.24 -15.26
C ALA A 113 -0.34 6.10 -15.27
N LEU A 114 0.38 6.18 -14.16
CA LEU A 114 1.67 6.88 -14.06
C LEU A 114 2.84 6.05 -14.60
N GLY A 115 2.61 4.80 -14.95
CA GLY A 115 3.61 3.90 -15.54
C GLY A 115 4.11 2.82 -14.58
N ALA A 116 3.59 2.73 -13.36
CA ALA A 116 4.04 1.75 -12.38
C ALA A 116 3.60 0.33 -12.74
N THR A 117 4.49 -0.64 -12.49
CA THR A 117 4.13 -2.06 -12.46
C THR A 117 3.60 -2.38 -11.07
N VAL A 118 2.33 -2.70 -10.97
CA VAL A 118 1.65 -2.91 -9.68
C VAL A 118 1.13 -4.33 -9.58
N ALA A 119 1.56 -5.03 -8.53
CA ALA A 119 0.92 -6.26 -8.05
C ALA A 119 0.01 -5.92 -6.88
N THR A 120 -0.99 -6.74 -6.62
CA THR A 120 -1.97 -6.53 -5.55
C THR A 120 -2.17 -7.78 -4.71
N GLY A 121 -2.65 -7.59 -3.48
CA GLY A 121 -3.28 -8.64 -2.72
C GLY A 121 -4.71 -8.91 -3.21
N ARG A 122 -5.52 -9.54 -2.36
CA ARG A 122 -6.93 -9.80 -2.62
C ARG A 122 -7.77 -9.13 -1.53
N PHE A 123 -8.57 -8.16 -1.92
CA PHE A 123 -9.40 -7.41 -0.97
C PHE A 123 -10.32 -8.34 -0.16
N GLY A 124 -10.34 -8.14 1.15
CA GLY A 124 -11.19 -8.91 2.07
C GLY A 124 -10.71 -10.32 2.38
N ALA A 125 -9.64 -10.80 1.76
CA ALA A 125 -9.09 -12.12 2.03
C ALA A 125 -8.17 -12.14 3.26
N HIS A 126 -8.02 -13.32 3.84
CA HIS A 126 -6.97 -13.55 4.82
C HIS A 126 -5.64 -13.70 4.07
N MET A 127 -4.78 -12.71 4.20
CA MET A 127 -3.52 -12.64 3.46
C MET A 127 -2.32 -12.90 4.36
N HIS A 128 -1.41 -13.73 3.89
CA HIS A 128 -0.08 -13.85 4.44
C HIS A 128 0.88 -13.03 3.61
N ILE A 129 1.51 -12.05 4.24
CA ILE A 129 2.40 -11.11 3.56
C ILE A 129 3.82 -11.37 4.02
N GLU A 130 4.68 -11.68 3.05
CA GLU A 130 6.11 -11.84 3.29
C GLU A 130 6.84 -10.72 2.58
N LEU A 131 7.74 -10.06 3.28
CA LEU A 131 8.58 -9.04 2.66
C LEU A 131 9.95 -8.96 3.35
N THR A 132 10.95 -8.52 2.60
CA THR A 132 12.23 -8.13 3.17
C THR A 132 12.32 -6.61 3.13
N ASN A 133 12.22 -5.99 4.29
CA ASN A 133 12.36 -4.53 4.41
C ASN A 133 13.83 -4.14 4.25
N ASP A 134 14.09 -3.27 3.30
CA ASP A 134 15.43 -2.86 2.94
C ASP A 134 15.76 -1.50 3.55
N GLY A 135 16.80 -1.48 4.39
CA GLY A 135 17.42 -0.27 4.79
C GLY A 135 17.37 0.22 6.24
N PRO A 136 16.46 -0.10 7.20
CA PRO A 136 15.03 -0.18 7.01
C PRO A 136 14.44 1.18 6.62
N VAL A 137 13.45 1.20 5.72
CA VAL A 137 12.67 2.39 5.37
C VAL A 137 11.20 2.04 5.47
N THR A 138 10.51 2.70 6.40
CA THR A 138 9.09 2.52 6.69
C THR A 138 8.50 3.88 6.99
N LEU A 139 7.51 4.30 6.21
CA LEU A 139 6.91 5.63 6.27
C LEU A 139 5.40 5.53 6.28
N LEU A 140 4.75 6.52 6.89
CA LEU A 140 3.30 6.67 6.80
C LEU A 140 2.98 7.93 5.99
N LEU A 141 2.26 7.77 4.88
CA LEU A 141 1.65 8.87 4.15
C LEU A 141 0.22 9.02 4.64
N ASP A 142 -0.14 10.22 5.04
CA ASP A 142 -1.47 10.53 5.58
C ASP A 142 -2.08 11.69 4.79
N ALA A 143 -3.35 11.54 4.47
CA ALA A 143 -4.09 12.59 3.77
C ALA A 143 -5.43 12.85 4.43
#